data_b05ae3c6d32c9de433a208c0bb332ee6
#
_entry.id   b05ae3c6d32c9de433a208c0bb332ee6
#
_cell.length_a   1.000
_cell.length_b   1.000
_cell.length_c   1.000
_cell.angle_alpha   90.00
_cell.angle_beta   90.00
_cell.angle_gamma   90.00
#
_symmetry.space_group_name_H-M   'P 1'
#
loop_
_entity.id
_entity.type
_entity.pdbx_description
1 polymer ?
#
loop_
_entity_poly.entity_id
_entity_poly.type
_entity_poly.pdbx_seq_one_letter_code
_entity_poly.pdbx_strand_id
1 'polypeptide(L)'
;LTIPAGTTVYGDKASKAALIVERGGKLNINGTNDNPVVMTSAQENPAPEDWGGLIINGWSTLNVPGGIASGEGDTGDFGCDPSVAGQCDEADNSGSMKYFRIEYAGIEYSPDNELNGIALQGVGSGTELHHFQVLYNKDDGIEMFGGTPSFSYGILTGCADDSVDWTQGWRGNAQFVVIQQDGNDADNGIEADNLQEDNDATPRANPNLYNFTFIGDPINGEESDIGVL
;
A
#
# COMPACT_ATOMS: atom_id res chain seq x y z
N LEU A 1 -15.25 -10.00 3.33
CA LEU A 1 -15.35 -9.34 4.63
C LEU A 1 -15.95 -7.95 4.46
N THR A 2 -16.81 -7.52 5.41
CA THR A 2 -17.31 -6.14 5.47
C THR A 2 -17.05 -5.57 6.85
N ILE A 3 -16.41 -4.40 6.90
CA ILE A 3 -16.09 -3.67 8.13
C ILE A 3 -16.96 -2.40 8.16
N PRO A 4 -17.92 -2.29 9.09
CA PRO A 4 -18.82 -1.15 9.16
C PRO A 4 -18.13 0.10 9.75
N ALA A 5 -18.75 1.27 9.52
CA ALA A 5 -18.29 2.55 10.05
C ALA A 5 -18.13 2.53 11.58
N GLY A 6 -17.13 3.22 12.06
CA GLY A 6 -16.80 3.34 13.49
C GLY A 6 -16.18 2.08 14.12
N THR A 7 -15.84 1.06 13.32
CA THR A 7 -15.13 -0.12 13.82
C THR A 7 -13.66 0.22 14.05
N THR A 8 -13.10 -0.26 15.18
CA THR A 8 -11.66 -0.30 15.39
C THR A 8 -11.17 -1.74 15.27
N VAL A 9 -10.15 -1.95 14.46
CA VAL A 9 -9.45 -3.23 14.29
C VAL A 9 -8.07 -3.10 14.91
N TYR A 10 -7.68 -4.06 15.72
CA TYR A 10 -6.40 -4.07 16.41
C TYR A 10 -5.48 -5.14 15.85
N GLY A 11 -4.29 -4.73 15.41
CA GLY A 11 -3.20 -5.62 15.02
C GLY A 11 -2.34 -5.98 16.24
N ASP A 12 -2.09 -7.25 16.45
CA ASP A 12 -1.26 -7.75 17.55
C ASP A 12 0.19 -7.95 17.11
N LYS A 13 1.13 -7.29 17.77
CA LYS A 13 2.57 -7.35 17.47
C LYS A 13 3.15 -8.75 17.64
N ALA A 14 2.76 -9.45 18.69
CA ALA A 14 3.34 -10.75 19.02
C ALA A 14 3.05 -11.82 17.97
N SER A 15 1.91 -11.73 17.31
CA SER A 15 1.53 -12.62 16.21
C SER A 15 1.91 -12.09 14.83
N LYS A 16 2.54 -10.91 14.74
CA LYS A 16 2.81 -10.22 13.48
C LYS A 16 1.54 -10.12 12.62
N ALA A 17 0.43 -9.72 13.24
CA ALA A 17 -0.87 -9.70 12.60
C ALA A 17 -0.88 -8.77 11.38
N ALA A 18 -1.46 -9.22 10.26
CA ALA A 18 -1.76 -8.44 9.09
C ALA A 18 -3.17 -8.74 8.59
N LEU A 19 -3.81 -7.80 7.92
CA LEU A 19 -5.07 -8.06 7.23
C LEU A 19 -4.79 -8.35 5.76
N ILE A 20 -4.90 -9.62 5.37
CA ILE A 20 -4.59 -10.08 4.03
C ILE A 20 -5.88 -10.41 3.27
N VAL A 21 -6.01 -9.89 2.06
CA VAL A 21 -7.05 -10.24 1.10
C VAL A 21 -6.43 -11.08 0.00
N GLU A 22 -6.67 -12.36 0.03
CA GLU A 22 -6.20 -13.30 -0.99
C GLU A 22 -6.82 -13.03 -2.38
N ARG A 23 -6.17 -13.48 -3.45
CA ARG A 23 -6.70 -13.36 -4.82
C ARG A 23 -8.14 -13.84 -4.93
N GLY A 24 -9.01 -13.00 -5.48
CA GLY A 24 -10.46 -13.26 -5.58
C GLY A 24 -11.25 -13.01 -4.29
N GLY A 25 -10.58 -12.69 -3.18
CA GLY A 25 -11.21 -12.22 -1.96
C GLY A 25 -11.77 -10.80 -2.12
N LYS A 26 -12.68 -10.40 -1.22
CA LYS A 26 -13.23 -9.04 -1.21
C LYS A 26 -13.28 -8.46 0.20
N LEU A 27 -12.76 -7.24 0.30
CA LEU A 27 -12.83 -6.43 1.51
C LEU A 27 -13.66 -5.17 1.23
N ASN A 28 -14.69 -4.95 2.05
CA ASN A 28 -15.44 -3.71 2.02
C ASN A 28 -15.26 -2.99 3.35
N ILE A 29 -14.60 -1.83 3.31
CA ILE A 29 -14.46 -0.93 4.44
C ILE A 29 -15.44 0.22 4.25
N ASN A 30 -16.48 0.25 5.06
CA ASN A 30 -17.59 1.17 4.91
C ASN A 30 -17.54 2.29 5.98
N GLY A 31 -16.39 2.93 6.15
CA GLY A 31 -16.28 4.10 6.99
C GLY A 31 -17.06 5.30 6.43
N THR A 32 -17.24 6.32 7.25
CA THR A 32 -17.80 7.61 6.86
C THR A 32 -16.92 8.72 7.40
N ASN A 33 -17.08 9.94 6.90
CA ASN A 33 -16.33 11.10 7.37
C ASN A 33 -16.42 11.28 8.90
N ASP A 34 -17.57 11.08 9.48
CA ASP A 34 -17.79 11.26 10.93
C ASP A 34 -17.50 10.01 11.77
N ASN A 35 -17.45 8.85 11.12
CA ASN A 35 -17.17 7.55 11.77
C ASN A 35 -16.26 6.71 10.86
N PRO A 36 -14.97 7.03 10.75
CA PRO A 36 -14.03 6.24 9.99
C PRO A 36 -13.82 4.86 10.61
N VAL A 37 -13.35 3.91 9.83
CA VAL A 37 -12.77 2.68 10.35
C VAL A 37 -11.32 2.98 10.75
N VAL A 38 -10.90 2.51 11.90
CA VAL A 38 -9.51 2.65 12.37
C VAL A 38 -8.89 1.26 12.51
N MET A 39 -7.77 1.05 11.84
CA MET A 39 -6.94 -0.15 11.99
C MET A 39 -5.63 0.29 12.64
N THR A 40 -5.33 -0.22 13.82
CA THR A 40 -4.25 0.30 14.65
C THR A 40 -3.59 -0.78 15.50
N SER A 41 -2.53 -0.43 16.19
CA SER A 41 -1.82 -1.29 17.13
C SER A 41 -2.70 -1.71 18.32
N ALA A 42 -2.52 -2.96 18.76
CA ALA A 42 -3.09 -3.47 20.01
C ALA A 42 -2.24 -3.12 21.26
N GLN A 43 -1.09 -2.46 21.07
CA GLN A 43 -0.20 -2.12 22.18
C GLN A 43 -0.77 -0.96 23.03
N GLU A 44 -0.45 -0.95 24.31
CA GLU A 44 -0.84 0.15 25.22
C GLU A 44 -0.17 1.48 24.84
N ASN A 45 1.05 1.42 24.29
CA ASN A 45 1.80 2.55 23.76
C ASN A 45 2.12 2.24 22.29
N PRO A 46 1.25 2.61 21.35
CA PRO A 46 1.44 2.32 19.93
C PRO A 46 2.72 2.95 19.35
N ALA A 47 3.40 2.22 18.49
CA ALA A 47 4.58 2.68 17.77
C ALA A 47 4.59 2.08 16.34
N PRO A 48 5.28 2.70 15.37
CA PRO A 48 5.56 2.07 14.10
C PRO A 48 6.07 0.63 14.28
N GLU A 49 5.82 -0.26 13.32
CA GLU A 49 6.21 -1.68 13.39
C GLU A 49 5.39 -2.54 14.39
N ASP A 50 4.23 -2.12 14.81
CA ASP A 50 3.44 -2.91 15.75
C ASP A 50 2.56 -3.98 15.09
N TRP A 51 2.31 -3.88 13.77
CA TRP A 51 1.54 -4.88 13.01
C TRP A 51 1.78 -4.72 11.49
N GLY A 52 1.24 -5.63 10.67
CA GLY A 52 1.60 -5.77 9.27
C GLY A 52 0.72 -5.00 8.27
N GLY A 53 -0.20 -4.15 8.71
CA GLY A 53 -0.98 -3.34 7.76
C GLY A 53 -2.04 -4.12 6.98
N LEU A 54 -2.37 -3.57 5.79
CA LEU A 54 -3.38 -4.10 4.86
C LEU A 54 -2.73 -4.53 3.55
N ILE A 55 -2.82 -5.82 3.24
CA ILE A 55 -2.28 -6.40 2.00
C ILE A 55 -3.43 -6.92 1.14
N ILE A 56 -3.42 -6.59 -0.14
CA ILE A 56 -4.45 -7.00 -1.10
C ILE A 56 -3.80 -7.65 -2.31
N ASN A 57 -4.07 -8.94 -2.52
CA ASN A 57 -3.60 -9.74 -3.64
C ASN A 57 -4.66 -9.82 -4.74
N GLY A 58 -4.32 -9.44 -5.96
CA GLY A 58 -5.21 -9.43 -7.12
C GLY A 58 -4.70 -10.26 -8.29
N TRP A 59 -5.50 -10.28 -9.37
CA TRP A 59 -5.26 -11.05 -10.59
C TRP A 59 -4.81 -10.19 -11.78
N SER A 60 -4.40 -8.94 -11.57
CA SER A 60 -3.93 -8.07 -12.64
C SER A 60 -2.50 -8.40 -13.06
N THR A 61 -2.08 -7.96 -14.23
CA THR A 61 -0.76 -8.26 -14.78
C THR A 61 0.36 -7.53 -14.08
N LEU A 62 1.48 -8.25 -13.94
CA LEU A 62 2.77 -7.74 -13.50
C LEU A 62 3.77 -7.78 -14.65
N ASN A 63 4.88 -7.08 -14.54
CA ASN A 63 5.99 -7.18 -15.49
C ASN A 63 7.12 -8.12 -15.04
N VAL A 64 6.90 -8.88 -13.96
CA VAL A 64 7.86 -9.90 -13.51
C VAL A 64 7.87 -11.12 -14.45
N PRO A 65 8.97 -11.87 -14.54
CA PRO A 65 9.01 -13.12 -15.29
C PRO A 65 7.91 -14.10 -14.86
N GLY A 66 7.10 -14.56 -15.80
CA GLY A 66 5.98 -15.47 -15.51
C GLY A 66 4.71 -14.79 -14.97
N GLY A 67 4.75 -13.51 -14.66
CA GLY A 67 3.59 -12.70 -14.28
C GLY A 67 2.99 -12.98 -12.88
N ILE A 68 3.63 -13.83 -12.08
CA ILE A 68 3.22 -14.14 -10.70
C ILE A 68 4.39 -13.83 -9.77
N ALA A 69 4.11 -13.19 -8.66
CA ALA A 69 5.05 -12.94 -7.57
C ALA A 69 4.46 -13.39 -6.24
N SER A 70 5.32 -13.58 -5.24
CA SER A 70 4.92 -13.83 -3.85
C SER A 70 5.08 -12.54 -3.05
N GLY A 71 4.08 -12.22 -2.25
CA GLY A 71 4.08 -11.04 -1.42
C GLY A 71 5.08 -11.12 -0.27
N GLU A 72 5.56 -9.99 0.17
CA GLU A 72 6.40 -9.85 1.34
C GLU A 72 5.73 -10.49 2.57
N GLY A 73 6.55 -10.96 3.51
CA GLY A 73 6.03 -11.62 4.71
C GLY A 73 5.21 -12.89 4.46
N ASP A 74 5.40 -13.57 3.32
CA ASP A 74 4.60 -14.76 2.94
C ASP A 74 3.09 -14.45 2.85
N THR A 75 2.72 -13.23 2.45
CA THR A 75 1.33 -12.76 2.40
C THR A 75 0.53 -13.31 1.22
N GLY A 76 1.08 -14.25 0.49
CA GLY A 76 0.43 -14.99 -0.59
C GLY A 76 0.91 -14.58 -1.98
N ASP A 77 0.52 -15.37 -2.98
CA ASP A 77 0.84 -15.07 -4.38
C ASP A 77 -0.13 -14.05 -4.97
N PHE A 78 0.39 -13.20 -5.87
CA PHE A 78 -0.39 -12.21 -6.60
C PHE A 78 0.01 -12.13 -8.07
N GLY A 79 -0.77 -11.37 -8.86
CA GLY A 79 -0.59 -11.33 -10.30
C GLY A 79 -1.15 -12.56 -11.01
N CYS A 80 -0.78 -12.77 -12.26
CA CYS A 80 -1.34 -13.80 -13.11
C CYS A 80 -0.36 -14.28 -14.16
N ASP A 81 -0.43 -15.54 -14.57
CA ASP A 81 0.34 -16.07 -15.69
C ASP A 81 -0.34 -15.67 -17.01
N PRO A 82 0.27 -14.78 -17.84
CA PRO A 82 -0.33 -14.33 -19.09
C PRO A 82 -0.40 -15.43 -20.16
N SER A 83 0.29 -16.54 -19.98
CA SER A 83 0.20 -17.70 -20.89
C SER A 83 -1.06 -18.54 -20.65
N VAL A 84 -1.73 -18.35 -19.52
CA VAL A 84 -2.95 -19.06 -19.16
C VAL A 84 -4.16 -18.20 -19.52
N ALA A 85 -4.91 -18.63 -20.53
CA ALA A 85 -6.05 -17.87 -21.05
C ALA A 85 -7.10 -17.59 -19.96
N GLY A 86 -7.43 -16.31 -19.75
CA GLY A 86 -8.45 -15.88 -18.81
C GLY A 86 -8.01 -15.86 -17.33
N GLN A 87 -6.72 -16.04 -17.04
CA GLN A 87 -6.22 -15.91 -15.68
C GLN A 87 -6.01 -14.45 -15.29
N CYS A 88 -5.51 -13.62 -16.21
CA CYS A 88 -5.29 -12.21 -15.95
C CYS A 88 -6.58 -11.39 -16.05
N ASP A 89 -6.82 -10.55 -15.07
CA ASP A 89 -7.94 -9.62 -15.03
C ASP A 89 -7.51 -8.21 -14.61
N GLU A 90 -7.32 -7.33 -15.59
CA GLU A 90 -6.98 -5.92 -15.34
C GLU A 90 -8.10 -5.15 -14.62
N ALA A 91 -9.32 -5.68 -14.64
CA ALA A 91 -10.47 -5.14 -13.93
C ALA A 91 -10.78 -5.90 -12.63
N ASP A 92 -9.84 -6.72 -12.15
CA ASP A 92 -9.99 -7.43 -10.88
C ASP A 92 -10.50 -6.50 -9.79
N ASN A 93 -11.42 -7.02 -8.98
CA ASN A 93 -12.11 -6.25 -7.96
C ASN A 93 -11.97 -6.93 -6.61
N SER A 94 -11.11 -6.37 -5.76
CA SER A 94 -10.90 -6.83 -4.39
C SER A 94 -11.79 -6.11 -3.35
N GLY A 95 -12.76 -5.30 -3.81
CA GLY A 95 -13.75 -4.66 -2.95
C GLY A 95 -13.75 -3.13 -3.02
N SER A 96 -14.33 -2.51 -2.00
CA SER A 96 -14.44 -1.04 -1.87
C SER A 96 -14.04 -0.61 -0.46
N MET A 97 -13.04 0.27 -0.37
CA MET A 97 -12.47 0.70 0.90
C MET A 97 -12.45 2.23 0.98
N LYS A 98 -13.16 2.76 1.97
CA LYS A 98 -13.30 4.21 2.11
C LYS A 98 -13.44 4.66 3.56
N TYR A 99 -12.95 5.88 3.81
CA TYR A 99 -12.97 6.53 5.12
C TYR A 99 -12.38 5.63 6.21
N PHE A 100 -11.10 5.31 6.08
CA PHE A 100 -10.37 4.49 7.04
C PHE A 100 -8.98 5.03 7.31
N ARG A 101 -8.39 4.56 8.41
CA ARG A 101 -7.01 4.84 8.78
C ARG A 101 -6.27 3.56 9.09
N ILE A 102 -5.00 3.53 8.72
CA ILE A 102 -4.01 2.53 9.12
C ILE A 102 -2.97 3.26 9.94
N GLU A 103 -2.73 2.81 11.14
CA GLU A 103 -1.85 3.46 12.11
C GLU A 103 -0.86 2.46 12.68
N TYR A 104 0.42 2.84 12.77
CA TYR A 104 1.49 2.09 13.43
C TYR A 104 1.76 0.69 12.83
N ALA A 105 1.61 0.54 11.53
CA ALA A 105 1.94 -0.68 10.81
C ALA A 105 3.42 -0.70 10.38
N GLY A 106 3.80 -1.59 9.45
CA GLY A 106 5.17 -1.68 8.95
C GLY A 106 6.02 -2.70 9.71
N ILE A 107 5.45 -3.86 10.09
CA ILE A 107 6.21 -4.85 10.87
C ILE A 107 7.26 -5.55 10.01
N GLU A 108 8.49 -5.65 10.53
CA GLU A 108 9.51 -6.54 9.98
C GLU A 108 9.11 -8.00 10.21
N TYR A 109 8.72 -8.69 9.14
CA TYR A 109 8.34 -10.09 9.18
C TYR A 109 9.55 -11.01 9.32
N SER A 110 10.61 -10.70 8.58
CA SER A 110 11.92 -11.34 8.66
C SER A 110 12.98 -10.32 8.21
N PRO A 111 14.28 -10.50 8.47
CA PRO A 111 15.31 -9.53 8.08
C PRO A 111 15.19 -9.10 6.61
N ASP A 112 15.17 -7.80 6.38
CA ASP A 112 15.01 -7.16 5.06
C ASP A 112 13.68 -7.55 4.36
N ASN A 113 12.59 -7.73 5.12
CA ASN A 113 11.28 -8.11 4.63
C ASN A 113 10.20 -7.51 5.54
N GLU A 114 9.92 -6.27 5.32
CA GLU A 114 8.93 -5.46 6.02
C GLU A 114 7.57 -5.51 5.31
N LEU A 115 6.52 -5.12 6.03
CA LEU A 115 5.18 -5.02 5.47
C LEU A 115 4.72 -3.56 5.40
N ASN A 116 4.21 -3.16 4.27
CA ASN A 116 3.71 -1.81 4.01
C ASN A 116 2.46 -1.45 4.84
N GLY A 117 2.19 -0.17 4.97
CA GLY A 117 0.90 0.28 5.52
C GLY A 117 -0.27 -0.26 4.69
N ILE A 118 -0.20 -0.04 3.38
CA ILE A 118 -1.12 -0.63 2.38
C ILE A 118 -0.29 -1.20 1.23
N ALA A 119 -0.34 -2.51 1.00
CA ALA A 119 0.23 -3.15 -0.18
C ALA A 119 -0.86 -3.53 -1.18
N LEU A 120 -0.78 -3.02 -2.41
CA LEU A 120 -1.67 -3.35 -3.53
C LEU A 120 -0.94 -4.22 -4.54
N GLN A 121 -1.01 -5.53 -4.37
CA GLN A 121 -0.22 -6.53 -5.07
C GLN A 121 -1.03 -7.11 -6.25
N GLY A 122 -0.72 -6.70 -7.48
CA GLY A 122 -1.43 -7.15 -8.68
C GLY A 122 -2.93 -6.84 -8.69
N VAL A 123 -3.34 -5.78 -8.01
CA VAL A 123 -4.74 -5.39 -7.88
C VAL A 123 -5.24 -4.77 -9.19
N GLY A 124 -6.49 -5.03 -9.55
CA GLY A 124 -7.10 -4.50 -10.75
C GLY A 124 -7.89 -3.20 -10.55
N SER A 125 -8.25 -2.57 -11.68
CA SER A 125 -8.96 -1.29 -11.71
C SER A 125 -10.40 -1.33 -11.18
N GLY A 126 -10.96 -2.52 -10.95
CA GLY A 126 -12.28 -2.68 -10.35
C GLY A 126 -12.31 -2.45 -8.83
N THR A 127 -11.15 -2.37 -8.19
CA THR A 127 -11.03 -2.12 -6.75
C THR A 127 -11.14 -0.62 -6.45
N GLU A 128 -11.98 -0.26 -5.48
CA GLU A 128 -12.17 1.13 -5.06
C GLU A 128 -11.37 1.40 -3.77
N LEU A 129 -10.49 2.43 -3.80
CA LEU A 129 -9.70 2.88 -2.65
C LEU A 129 -9.71 4.41 -2.59
N HIS A 130 -10.35 4.98 -1.58
CA HIS A 130 -10.38 6.44 -1.43
C HIS A 130 -10.68 6.92 0.00
N HIS A 131 -10.31 8.16 0.30
CA HIS A 131 -10.47 8.78 1.62
C HIS A 131 -9.86 7.91 2.72
N PHE A 132 -8.54 7.78 2.67
CA PHE A 132 -7.78 7.00 3.64
C PHE A 132 -6.61 7.79 4.21
N GLN A 133 -6.11 7.33 5.33
CA GLN A 133 -4.89 7.84 5.96
C GLN A 133 -4.00 6.67 6.35
N VAL A 134 -2.69 6.82 6.11
CA VAL A 134 -1.66 5.99 6.74
C VAL A 134 -0.85 6.89 7.68
N LEU A 135 -0.63 6.43 8.89
CA LEU A 135 -0.03 7.22 9.95
C LEU A 135 1.03 6.40 10.69
N TYR A 136 2.27 6.91 10.70
CA TYR A 136 3.40 6.30 11.41
C TYR A 136 3.61 4.82 11.06
N ASN A 137 3.75 4.56 9.76
CA ASN A 137 4.19 3.25 9.26
C ASN A 137 5.71 3.13 9.34
N LYS A 138 6.25 1.93 9.63
CA LYS A 138 7.72 1.76 9.70
C LYS A 138 8.36 1.51 8.34
N ASP A 139 7.59 1.12 7.39
CA ASP A 139 7.92 0.89 5.99
C ASP A 139 7.08 1.85 5.12
N ASP A 140 6.80 1.54 3.86
CA ASP A 140 6.04 2.42 2.97
C ASP A 140 4.62 2.72 3.46
N GLY A 141 4.15 3.91 3.15
CA GLY A 141 2.76 4.28 3.39
C GLY A 141 1.79 3.47 2.54
N ILE A 142 1.98 3.51 1.23
CA ILE A 142 1.26 2.70 0.25
C ILE A 142 2.18 2.30 -0.89
N GLU A 143 2.25 1.00 -1.17
CA GLU A 143 3.01 0.47 -2.29
C GLU A 143 2.16 -0.31 -3.28
N MET A 144 2.44 -0.12 -4.58
CA MET A 144 1.77 -0.80 -5.68
C MET A 144 2.73 -1.73 -6.41
N PHE A 145 2.52 -3.03 -6.27
CA PHE A 145 3.22 -4.08 -7.02
C PHE A 145 2.47 -4.41 -8.30
N GLY A 146 2.72 -3.65 -9.36
CA GLY A 146 2.07 -3.83 -10.65
C GLY A 146 0.56 -3.57 -10.66
N GLY A 147 -0.12 -4.15 -11.63
CA GLY A 147 -1.56 -4.02 -11.78
C GLY A 147 -2.04 -2.62 -12.21
N THR A 148 -3.32 -2.38 -11.99
CA THR A 148 -4.03 -1.17 -12.44
C THR A 148 -4.88 -0.51 -11.34
N PRO A 149 -4.59 -0.68 -10.03
CA PRO A 149 -5.39 -0.05 -9.00
C PRO A 149 -5.26 1.46 -9.07
N SER A 150 -6.32 2.15 -8.68
CA SER A 150 -6.30 3.60 -8.56
C SER A 150 -6.78 4.00 -7.17
N PHE A 151 -6.22 5.11 -6.65
CA PHE A 151 -6.63 5.62 -5.36
C PHE A 151 -6.76 7.15 -5.34
N SER A 152 -7.49 7.66 -4.37
CA SER A 152 -7.67 9.10 -4.23
C SER A 152 -7.96 9.54 -2.79
N TYR A 153 -7.70 10.82 -2.52
CA TYR A 153 -7.91 11.41 -1.19
C TYR A 153 -7.13 10.65 -0.10
N GLY A 154 -5.83 10.45 -0.35
CA GLY A 154 -4.88 9.85 0.59
C GLY A 154 -4.18 10.90 1.45
N ILE A 155 -3.96 10.59 2.72
CA ILE A 155 -3.09 11.36 3.61
C ILE A 155 -2.07 10.38 4.18
N LEU A 156 -0.79 10.62 3.91
CA LEU A 156 0.33 9.79 4.34
C LEU A 156 1.20 10.62 5.27
N THR A 157 1.36 10.21 6.51
CA THR A 157 2.04 11.00 7.53
C THR A 157 3.01 10.16 8.32
N GLY A 158 4.30 10.53 8.31
CA GLY A 158 5.34 9.89 9.11
C GLY A 158 5.53 8.42 8.74
N CYS A 159 5.56 8.10 7.45
CA CYS A 159 6.02 6.81 6.95
C CYS A 159 7.55 6.84 6.96
N ALA A 160 8.18 5.77 7.43
CA ALA A 160 9.60 5.77 7.75
C ALA A 160 10.50 5.36 6.57
N ASP A 161 9.97 4.73 5.58
CA ASP A 161 10.56 4.58 4.26
C ASP A 161 9.84 5.53 3.31
N ASP A 162 9.26 5.06 2.23
CA ASP A 162 8.59 5.93 1.28
C ASP A 162 7.14 6.20 1.64
N SER A 163 6.63 7.36 1.27
CA SER A 163 5.20 7.61 1.47
C SER A 163 4.35 6.90 0.42
N VAL A 164 4.77 6.95 -0.83
CA VAL A 164 4.15 6.23 -1.97
C VAL A 164 5.26 5.55 -2.75
N ASP A 165 5.18 4.24 -2.88
CA ASP A 165 6.08 3.49 -3.75
C ASP A 165 5.34 2.70 -4.83
N TRP A 166 6.02 2.40 -5.92
CA TRP A 166 5.55 1.44 -6.92
C TRP A 166 6.66 0.76 -7.69
N THR A 167 6.43 -0.50 -7.96
CA THR A 167 7.27 -1.35 -8.78
C THR A 167 6.43 -2.28 -9.67
N GLN A 168 7.06 -3.21 -10.36
CA GLN A 168 6.42 -4.29 -11.11
C GLN A 168 5.37 -3.86 -12.15
N GLY A 169 5.50 -2.63 -12.68
CA GLY A 169 4.70 -2.17 -13.81
C GLY A 169 3.32 -1.63 -13.44
N TRP A 170 3.17 -0.90 -12.35
CA TRP A 170 1.91 -0.23 -11.99
C TRP A 170 1.44 0.79 -13.04
N ARG A 171 0.13 0.75 -13.38
CA ARG A 171 -0.48 1.57 -14.44
C ARG A 171 -1.80 2.21 -14.02
N GLY A 172 -1.97 2.47 -12.73
CA GLY A 172 -3.16 3.10 -12.18
C GLY A 172 -3.11 4.62 -12.16
N ASN A 173 -3.98 5.21 -11.36
CA ASN A 173 -4.04 6.65 -11.14
C ASN A 173 -4.03 6.95 -9.64
N ALA A 174 -3.37 8.03 -9.25
CA ALA A 174 -3.46 8.56 -7.90
C ALA A 174 -3.79 10.05 -7.93
N GLN A 175 -4.73 10.50 -7.10
CA GLN A 175 -5.16 11.89 -7.11
C GLN A 175 -5.54 12.39 -5.71
N PHE A 176 -5.23 13.67 -5.46
CA PHE A 176 -5.50 14.35 -4.17
C PHE A 176 -4.81 13.65 -3.01
N VAL A 177 -3.49 13.62 -3.04
CA VAL A 177 -2.65 13.00 -2.02
C VAL A 177 -1.86 14.07 -1.28
N VAL A 178 -1.87 13.99 0.04
CA VAL A 178 -1.03 14.80 0.92
C VAL A 178 -0.02 13.89 1.58
N ILE A 179 1.25 14.21 1.43
CA ILE A 179 2.39 13.53 2.04
C ILE A 179 3.01 14.49 3.04
N GLN A 180 3.14 14.05 4.28
CA GLN A 180 3.86 14.76 5.32
C GLN A 180 4.93 13.86 5.90
N GLN A 181 6.17 14.15 5.55
CA GLN A 181 7.34 13.40 6.04
C GLN A 181 7.68 13.77 7.47
N ASP A 182 8.22 12.82 8.22
CA ASP A 182 8.86 13.03 9.52
C ASP A 182 10.37 13.13 9.28
N GLY A 183 11.00 14.23 9.69
CA GLY A 183 12.41 14.46 9.45
C GLY A 183 13.38 13.58 10.25
N ASN A 184 12.89 12.70 11.09
CA ASN A 184 13.73 11.77 11.85
C ASN A 184 13.73 10.34 11.29
N ASP A 185 12.77 10.01 10.43
CA ASP A 185 12.61 8.66 9.90
C ASP A 185 11.70 8.78 8.67
N ALA A 186 12.27 9.02 7.49
CA ALA A 186 11.58 9.06 6.21
C ALA A 186 12.61 9.04 5.09
N ASP A 187 12.37 8.32 4.01
CA ASP A 187 13.21 8.37 2.82
C ASP A 187 12.56 9.27 1.74
N ASN A 188 11.79 8.76 0.83
CA ASN A 188 11.23 9.57 -0.24
C ASN A 188 9.75 9.92 -0.02
N GLY A 189 9.29 11.02 -0.62
CA GLY A 189 7.87 11.29 -0.75
C GLY A 189 7.21 10.34 -1.74
N ILE A 190 7.92 10.03 -2.83
CA ILE A 190 7.58 9.00 -3.83
C ILE A 190 8.87 8.32 -4.27
N GLU A 191 8.91 7.00 -4.25
CA GLU A 191 9.83 6.18 -5.02
C GLU A 191 9.13 5.57 -6.24
N ALA A 192 9.84 5.47 -7.37
CA ALA A 192 9.24 5.12 -8.65
C ALA A 192 10.10 4.14 -9.45
N ASP A 193 9.74 2.88 -9.43
CA ASP A 193 10.46 1.86 -10.18
C ASP A 193 9.59 1.18 -11.25
N ASN A 194 10.22 0.63 -12.28
CA ASN A 194 9.56 -0.23 -13.23
C ASN A 194 9.66 -1.71 -12.80
N LEU A 195 10.88 -2.17 -12.65
CA LEU A 195 11.29 -3.45 -12.09
C LEU A 195 12.80 -3.38 -11.85
N GLN A 196 13.23 -3.58 -10.63
CA GLN A 196 14.63 -3.40 -10.21
C GLN A 196 15.62 -4.24 -11.04
N GLU A 197 15.26 -5.48 -11.37
CA GLU A 197 16.12 -6.38 -12.13
C GLU A 197 16.08 -6.16 -13.66
N ASP A 198 15.05 -5.46 -14.17
CA ASP A 198 14.87 -5.18 -15.60
C ASP A 198 14.07 -3.89 -15.83
N ASN A 199 14.76 -2.78 -15.94
CA ASN A 199 14.14 -1.47 -16.18
C ASN A 199 13.37 -1.36 -17.51
N ASP A 200 13.50 -2.32 -18.41
CA ASP A 200 12.77 -2.39 -19.68
C ASP A 200 11.63 -3.42 -19.67
N ALA A 201 11.38 -4.07 -18.53
CA ALA A 201 10.29 -5.03 -18.37
C ALA A 201 8.93 -4.44 -18.79
N THR A 202 8.08 -5.29 -19.35
CA THR A 202 6.73 -4.92 -19.82
C THR A 202 5.65 -5.81 -19.21
N PRO A 203 4.47 -5.24 -18.91
CA PRO A 203 4.03 -3.86 -19.13
C PRO A 203 4.83 -2.85 -18.30
N ARG A 204 5.27 -1.75 -18.90
CA ARG A 204 6.05 -0.72 -18.20
C ARG A 204 5.16 0.06 -17.22
N ALA A 205 5.71 0.42 -16.07
CA ALA A 205 5.05 1.34 -15.14
C ALA A 205 4.72 2.67 -15.86
N ASN A 206 3.47 3.08 -15.74
CA ASN A 206 2.97 4.30 -16.40
C ASN A 206 1.76 4.88 -15.62
N PRO A 207 1.91 5.22 -14.34
CA PRO A 207 0.83 5.81 -13.57
C PRO A 207 0.54 7.25 -13.98
N ASN A 208 -0.65 7.72 -13.62
CA ASN A 208 -1.00 9.14 -13.70
C ASN A 208 -1.18 9.71 -12.30
N LEU A 209 -0.41 10.72 -11.96
CA LEU A 209 -0.42 11.37 -10.65
C LEU A 209 -0.96 12.79 -10.77
N TYR A 210 -1.94 13.16 -9.95
CA TYR A 210 -2.55 14.49 -9.96
C TYR A 210 -2.75 15.05 -8.56
N ASN A 211 -2.49 16.34 -8.39
CA ASN A 211 -2.79 17.05 -7.15
C ASN A 211 -2.13 16.44 -5.91
N PHE A 212 -0.82 16.24 -5.98
CA PHE A 212 0.00 15.86 -4.84
C PHE A 212 0.49 17.10 -4.09
N THR A 213 0.53 17.01 -2.78
CA THR A 213 1.12 18.03 -1.89
C THR A 213 2.13 17.35 -0.99
N PHE A 214 3.37 17.84 -1.04
CA PHE A 214 4.47 17.37 -0.19
C PHE A 214 4.73 18.38 0.90
N ILE A 215 4.83 17.93 2.13
CA ILE A 215 5.18 18.71 3.30
C ILE A 215 6.41 18.03 3.92
N GLY A 216 7.59 18.58 3.63
CA GLY A 216 8.84 18.13 4.27
C GLY A 216 8.93 18.60 5.71
N ASP A 217 9.82 18.05 6.48
CA ASP A 217 10.07 18.50 7.84
C ASP A 217 10.83 19.85 7.84
N PRO A 218 10.35 20.88 8.54
CA PRO A 218 11.04 22.17 8.64
C PRO A 218 12.24 22.15 9.59
N ILE A 219 12.54 21.07 10.31
CA ILE A 219 13.50 21.02 11.42
C ILE A 219 14.81 20.29 11.05
N ASN A 220 15.25 20.28 9.79
CA ASN A 220 16.50 19.65 9.34
C ASN A 220 16.65 18.18 9.82
N GLY A 221 15.69 17.36 9.51
CA GLY A 221 15.87 15.91 9.60
C GLY A 221 16.98 15.46 8.65
N GLU A 222 17.75 14.46 9.04
CA GLU A 222 18.83 13.94 8.21
C GLU A 222 18.32 13.05 7.07
N GLU A 223 17.01 12.73 7.04
CA GLU A 223 16.44 11.65 6.22
C GLU A 223 15.16 12.00 5.44
N SER A 224 14.76 13.23 5.29
CA SER A 224 13.59 13.61 4.46
C SER A 224 14.01 14.49 3.29
N ASP A 225 14.95 14.02 2.49
CA ASP A 225 15.64 14.86 1.51
C ASP A 225 15.00 14.85 0.12
N ILE A 226 14.27 13.81 -0.26
CA ILE A 226 13.82 13.62 -1.64
C ILE A 226 12.28 13.61 -1.69
N GLY A 227 11.71 14.54 -2.44
CA GLY A 227 10.26 14.57 -2.67
C GLY A 227 9.80 13.48 -3.63
N VAL A 228 10.59 13.20 -4.67
CA VAL A 228 10.33 12.18 -5.70
C VAL A 228 11.67 11.64 -6.20
N LEU A 229 11.89 10.36 -6.12
CA LEU A 229 13.03 9.63 -6.67
C LEU A 229 12.63 8.90 -7.97
#